data_225515f47a6787d20b8c4c55866f7ea1
#
_entry.id   225515f47a6787d20b8c4c55866f7ea1
#
_cell.length_a   1.000
_cell.length_b   1.000
_cell.length_c   1.000
_cell.angle_alpha   90.00
_cell.angle_beta   90.00
_cell.angle_gamma   90.00
#
_symmetry.space_group_name_H-M   'P 1'
#
loop_
_entity.id
_entity.type
_entity.pdbx_description
1 polymer ?
#
loop_
_entity_poly.entity_id
_entity_poly.type
_entity_poly.pdbx_seq_one_letter_code
_entity_poly.pdbx_strand_id
1 'polypeptide(L)'
;MPYSYTYPNIFLWNDEGWAGREAVIQPLVNDLCKYMFENVKPHANLGLYAGRVDGDYNAKSNVRTYPEVLQEWEEKGIHCHITSMGFMAWIAMIPHGAKADTPVVVRYHSVDMKDENWAMDTLFYYKDMNENAAKNGFAMVYLVTGAPFGSGIFTDILMEVAALWRLDLKPIYMDLTGLPEDKFPGGEEFYGLRVANIDDQWQAFVGHQYICSTLNKRNPEFNLEKLIHSPLGKAMADGMRMEYDYRRWDEPGLLAQMEEKGVKLEGHRLKNERYLTAAPIRNEKKIPLFICMKEVRPCNEFHALTALQFYSHHLDLVAMNECMLLYFAMESPEDNELLVEIMDEVIANYPVDTSRIYITGQSHNGYLALDFACHHIDRITAIATLNDRHGIASPYYAHESVPVTDEMVEIFKANELPLINICGQIENVFPHTEPGSKARAQAIDAYRRRLVAFNCPEKTVEEVEAALESKDLAERKNGVPADHTEVRYVMGHEVYIADVYNKTGKHHLRFATLDNLPHMITPQMAELSWEFLRRFARNEDGKIIEIQDTK
;
A
#
# COMPACT_ATOMS: atom_id res chain seq x y z
N MET A 1 26.10 -0.64 6.71
CA MET A 1 24.83 -1.21 7.22
C MET A 1 24.03 -1.62 6.01
N PRO A 2 23.45 -2.80 5.97
CA PRO A 2 22.50 -3.12 4.91
C PRO A 2 21.36 -2.13 5.05
N TYR A 3 21.24 -1.25 4.07
CA TYR A 3 20.22 -0.24 4.07
C TYR A 3 18.87 -0.91 4.04
N SER A 4 18.10 -0.59 5.02
CA SER A 4 16.66 -0.42 5.02
C SER A 4 15.87 -1.39 4.14
N TYR A 5 16.33 -2.61 3.97
CA TYR A 5 15.43 -3.70 3.58
C TYR A 5 14.23 -3.80 4.52
N THR A 6 14.16 -2.85 5.40
CA THR A 6 13.19 -2.71 6.46
C THR A 6 11.96 -1.91 6.04
N TYR A 7 12.03 -1.13 4.93
CA TYR A 7 10.96 -0.20 4.54
C TYR A 7 10.79 -0.07 3.03
N PRO A 8 10.48 -1.14 2.30
CA PRO A 8 10.31 -1.08 0.84
C PRO A 8 9.13 -0.20 0.42
N ASN A 9 8.18 0.05 1.31
CA ASN A 9 6.94 0.75 1.01
C ASN A 9 6.94 2.21 1.46
N ILE A 10 8.10 2.82 1.60
CA ILE A 10 8.16 4.27 1.74
C ILE A 10 7.92 4.87 0.35
N PHE A 11 6.65 5.02 0.00
CA PHE A 11 6.25 5.76 -1.19
C PHE A 11 6.54 7.24 -0.96
N LEU A 12 7.63 7.71 -1.56
CA LEU A 12 8.01 9.12 -1.54
C LEU A 12 7.37 9.83 -2.72
N TRP A 13 6.06 9.88 -2.74
CA TRP A 13 5.28 10.52 -3.79
C TRP A 13 5.26 12.03 -3.60
N ASN A 14 6.02 12.75 -4.38
CA ASN A 14 5.77 14.15 -4.72
C ASN A 14 6.68 14.61 -5.83
N ASP A 15 6.30 15.69 -6.51
CA ASP A 15 7.08 16.28 -7.60
C ASP A 15 8.47 16.74 -7.13
N GLU A 16 8.58 17.27 -5.92
CA GLU A 16 9.87 17.64 -5.32
C GLU A 16 10.69 16.42 -4.88
N GLY A 17 10.04 15.33 -4.46
CA GLY A 17 10.68 14.06 -4.16
C GLY A 17 11.32 13.41 -5.37
N TRP A 18 10.72 13.61 -6.51
CA TRP A 18 11.29 13.20 -7.78
C TRP A 18 12.57 13.95 -8.10
N ALA A 19 12.57 15.26 -7.96
CA ALA A 19 13.73 16.10 -8.27
C ALA A 19 15.00 15.73 -7.48
N GLY A 20 14.84 15.32 -6.20
CA GLY A 20 15.99 14.88 -5.39
C GLY A 20 16.54 13.51 -5.78
N ARG A 21 15.74 12.64 -6.40
CA ARG A 21 16.12 11.30 -6.86
C ARG A 21 16.83 11.32 -8.21
N GLU A 22 16.79 12.44 -8.91
CA GLU A 22 17.33 12.60 -10.26
C GLU A 22 18.85 12.54 -10.35
N ALA A 23 19.57 12.57 -9.25
CA ALA A 23 20.98 12.91 -9.30
C ALA A 23 21.94 11.76 -9.63
N VAL A 24 21.62 10.49 -9.39
CA VAL A 24 22.62 9.42 -9.41
C VAL A 24 22.40 8.35 -10.47
N ILE A 25 21.28 7.65 -10.47
CA ILE A 25 20.97 6.65 -11.52
C ILE A 25 19.97 7.16 -12.54
N GLN A 26 19.41 8.32 -12.29
CA GLN A 26 18.38 8.96 -13.06
C GLN A 26 18.73 9.10 -14.56
N PRO A 27 19.93 9.60 -14.95
CA PRO A 27 20.21 9.80 -16.38
C PRO A 27 20.06 8.50 -17.17
N LEU A 28 20.66 7.40 -16.70
CA LEU A 28 20.56 6.10 -17.37
C LEU A 28 19.13 5.59 -17.43
N VAL A 29 18.42 5.63 -16.30
CA VAL A 29 17.03 5.15 -16.22
C VAL A 29 16.11 6.02 -17.07
N ASN A 30 16.23 7.34 -17.00
CA ASN A 30 15.42 8.25 -17.81
C ASN A 30 15.68 8.10 -19.30
N ASP A 31 16.94 8.04 -19.69
CA ASP A 31 17.30 7.87 -21.10
C ASP A 31 16.81 6.52 -21.62
N LEU A 32 16.90 5.47 -20.80
CA LEU A 32 16.39 4.15 -21.13
C LEU A 32 14.87 4.16 -21.25
N CYS A 33 14.16 4.69 -20.25
CA CYS A 33 12.70 4.80 -20.26
C CYS A 33 12.20 5.61 -21.44
N LYS A 34 12.83 6.75 -21.69
CA LYS A 34 12.48 7.61 -22.82
C LYS A 34 12.71 6.91 -24.16
N TYR A 35 13.88 6.28 -24.32
CA TYR A 35 14.20 5.54 -25.53
C TYR A 35 13.20 4.38 -25.78
N MET A 36 12.92 3.59 -24.74
CA MET A 36 11.98 2.47 -24.84
C MET A 36 10.58 2.95 -25.21
N PHE A 37 10.12 4.03 -24.58
CA PHE A 37 8.81 4.59 -24.86
C PHE A 37 8.70 5.16 -26.29
N GLU A 38 9.72 5.84 -26.77
CA GLU A 38 9.71 6.51 -28.09
C GLU A 38 10.01 5.55 -29.26
N ASN A 39 10.83 4.54 -29.04
CA ASN A 39 11.41 3.73 -30.12
C ASN A 39 11.07 2.25 -30.08
N VAL A 40 10.76 1.72 -28.89
CA VAL A 40 10.37 0.31 -28.73
C VAL A 40 8.86 0.29 -28.63
N LYS A 41 8.20 -0.20 -29.68
CA LYS A 41 6.75 -0.43 -29.59
C LYS A 41 6.48 -1.41 -28.48
N PRO A 42 5.40 -1.22 -27.69
CA PRO A 42 4.93 -2.24 -26.79
C PRO A 42 4.88 -3.57 -27.54
N HIS A 43 5.41 -4.63 -26.95
CA HIS A 43 5.24 -5.94 -27.54
C HIS A 43 3.75 -6.14 -27.73
N ALA A 44 3.34 -6.23 -28.99
CA ALA A 44 1.98 -6.59 -29.31
C ALA A 44 1.70 -7.94 -28.64
N ASN A 45 0.48 -8.10 -28.16
CA ASN A 45 0.00 -9.38 -27.68
C ASN A 45 0.49 -10.48 -28.63
N LEU A 46 1.33 -11.37 -28.13
CA LEU A 46 1.81 -12.49 -28.92
C LEU A 46 0.70 -13.52 -29.15
N GLY A 47 -0.44 -13.34 -28.48
CA GLY A 47 -1.61 -14.20 -28.63
C GLY A 47 -1.41 -15.64 -28.14
N LEU A 48 -0.28 -15.91 -27.50
CA LEU A 48 0.13 -17.27 -27.14
C LEU A 48 -0.82 -17.94 -26.15
N TYR A 49 -1.43 -17.16 -25.31
CA TYR A 49 -2.33 -17.62 -24.26
C TYR A 49 -3.79 -17.22 -24.48
N ALA A 50 -4.09 -16.47 -25.52
CA ALA A 50 -5.44 -15.94 -25.79
C ALA A 50 -6.54 -17.00 -25.92
N GLY A 51 -6.18 -18.21 -26.34
CA GLY A 51 -7.11 -19.34 -26.46
C GLY A 51 -7.30 -20.17 -25.20
N ARG A 52 -6.60 -19.88 -24.11
CA ARG A 52 -6.73 -20.61 -22.85
C ARG A 52 -7.88 -20.03 -22.04
N VAL A 53 -8.87 -20.85 -21.74
CA VAL A 53 -10.11 -20.43 -21.10
C VAL A 53 -10.01 -20.51 -19.57
N ASP A 54 -9.17 -21.39 -19.05
CA ASP A 54 -9.12 -21.77 -17.63
C ASP A 54 -7.92 -21.17 -16.87
N GLY A 55 -7.25 -20.19 -17.46
CA GLY A 55 -6.16 -19.50 -16.81
C GLY A 55 -6.64 -18.64 -15.64
N ASP A 56 -5.76 -18.39 -14.72
CA ASP A 56 -5.98 -17.42 -13.68
C ASP A 56 -6.13 -16.03 -14.31
N TYR A 57 -7.30 -15.45 -14.15
CA TYR A 57 -7.65 -14.20 -14.77
C TYR A 57 -8.15 -13.18 -13.76
N ASN A 58 -7.54 -12.01 -13.80
CA ASN A 58 -8.03 -10.85 -13.07
C ASN A 58 -8.35 -9.73 -14.07
N ALA A 59 -9.62 -9.57 -14.39
CA ALA A 59 -10.08 -8.62 -15.41
C ALA A 59 -9.70 -7.17 -15.11
N LYS A 60 -9.68 -6.81 -13.82
CA LYS A 60 -9.44 -5.41 -13.42
C LYS A 60 -7.96 -5.05 -13.41
N SER A 61 -7.09 -5.97 -13.03
CA SER A 61 -5.65 -5.76 -13.07
C SER A 61 -5.04 -6.04 -14.45
N ASN A 62 -5.84 -6.46 -15.41
CA ASN A 62 -5.38 -6.90 -16.73
C ASN A 62 -4.24 -7.94 -16.65
N VAL A 63 -4.31 -8.83 -15.67
CA VAL A 63 -3.31 -9.89 -15.50
C VAL A 63 -3.97 -11.25 -15.56
N ARG A 64 -3.62 -12.02 -16.57
CA ARG A 64 -3.95 -13.43 -16.66
C ARG A 64 -2.71 -14.25 -16.34
N THR A 65 -2.82 -15.20 -15.43
CA THR A 65 -1.77 -16.14 -15.12
C THR A 65 -2.23 -17.57 -15.38
N TYR A 66 -1.28 -18.44 -15.70
CA TYR A 66 -1.53 -19.84 -15.89
C TYR A 66 -0.69 -20.63 -14.87
N PRO A 67 -1.31 -21.28 -13.89
CA PRO A 67 -0.60 -21.99 -12.82
C PRO A 67 0.44 -22.98 -13.34
N GLU A 68 0.14 -23.67 -14.43
CA GLU A 68 1.06 -24.63 -15.06
C GLU A 68 2.32 -23.96 -15.62
N VAL A 69 2.23 -22.69 -16.07
CA VAL A 69 3.40 -21.94 -16.54
C VAL A 69 4.25 -21.50 -15.36
N LEU A 70 3.63 -21.05 -14.28
CA LEU A 70 4.36 -20.68 -13.06
C LEU A 70 5.04 -21.89 -12.43
N GLN A 71 4.36 -23.05 -12.40
CA GLN A 71 4.92 -24.30 -11.93
C GLN A 71 6.09 -24.77 -12.80
N GLU A 72 6.03 -24.61 -14.14
CA GLU A 72 7.16 -24.93 -15.02
C GLU A 72 8.43 -24.16 -14.62
N TRP A 73 8.29 -22.88 -14.21
CA TRP A 73 9.42 -22.08 -13.73
C TRP A 73 9.94 -22.56 -12.37
N GLU A 74 9.04 -22.90 -11.46
CA GLU A 74 9.44 -23.50 -10.18
C GLU A 74 10.24 -24.81 -10.39
N GLU A 75 9.78 -25.68 -11.29
CA GLU A 75 10.49 -26.93 -11.64
C GLU A 75 11.87 -26.66 -12.27
N LYS A 76 12.04 -25.52 -12.93
CA LYS A 76 13.34 -25.07 -13.47
C LYS A 76 14.25 -24.42 -12.42
N GLY A 77 13.81 -24.35 -11.17
CA GLY A 77 14.60 -23.79 -10.07
C GLY A 77 14.57 -22.27 -9.98
N ILE A 78 13.56 -21.64 -10.53
CA ILE A 78 13.40 -20.19 -10.47
C ILE A 78 11.97 -19.82 -10.06
N HIS A 79 11.86 -18.99 -9.06
CA HIS A 79 10.58 -18.49 -8.60
C HIS A 79 10.13 -17.28 -9.44
N CYS A 80 8.89 -17.28 -9.89
CA CYS A 80 8.29 -16.20 -10.65
C CYS A 80 7.29 -15.42 -9.78
N HIS A 81 7.57 -14.14 -9.57
CA HIS A 81 6.67 -13.22 -8.87
C HIS A 81 6.18 -12.13 -9.83
N ILE A 82 4.87 -11.90 -9.83
CA ILE A 82 4.22 -10.93 -10.70
C ILE A 82 3.39 -9.97 -9.83
N THR A 83 3.61 -8.67 -10.00
CA THR A 83 2.83 -7.62 -9.33
C THR A 83 2.29 -6.63 -10.34
N SER A 84 1.03 -6.25 -10.17
CA SER A 84 0.39 -5.17 -10.91
C SER A 84 -0.34 -4.24 -9.93
N MET A 85 -0.08 -2.95 -10.05
CA MET A 85 -0.70 -1.89 -9.25
C MET A 85 -1.33 -0.84 -10.17
N GLY A 86 -2.08 -1.28 -11.17
CA GLY A 86 -2.74 -0.40 -12.13
C GLY A 86 -1.78 0.36 -13.06
N PHE A 87 -0.95 1.23 -12.52
CA PHE A 87 0.04 2.01 -13.27
C PHE A 87 1.47 1.49 -13.14
N MET A 88 1.71 0.55 -12.24
CA MET A 88 3.02 -0.01 -11.95
C MET A 88 2.93 -1.53 -11.95
N ALA A 89 3.73 -2.18 -12.79
CA ALA A 89 3.81 -3.62 -12.84
C ALA A 89 5.26 -4.09 -12.98
N TRP A 90 5.57 -5.21 -12.39
CA TRP A 90 6.88 -5.80 -12.47
C TRP A 90 6.84 -7.32 -12.29
N ILE A 91 7.84 -7.97 -12.82
CA ILE A 91 8.04 -9.42 -12.70
C ILE A 91 9.43 -9.63 -12.12
N ALA A 92 9.54 -10.44 -11.07
CA ALA A 92 10.82 -10.90 -10.57
C ALA A 92 10.96 -12.40 -10.78
N MET A 93 12.07 -12.80 -11.39
CA MET A 93 12.48 -14.19 -11.59
C MET A 93 13.66 -14.44 -10.64
N ILE A 94 13.39 -15.11 -9.54
CA ILE A 94 14.35 -15.29 -8.44
C ILE A 94 14.80 -16.73 -8.38
N PRO A 95 16.11 -17.05 -8.53
CA PRO A 95 16.57 -18.42 -8.47
C PRO A 95 16.37 -19.03 -7.08
N HIS A 96 16.01 -20.32 -7.04
CA HIS A 96 15.96 -21.05 -5.77
C HIS A 96 17.32 -20.99 -5.08
N GLY A 97 17.29 -20.73 -3.78
CA GLY A 97 18.53 -20.57 -3.01
C GLY A 97 19.23 -19.21 -3.21
N ALA A 98 18.53 -18.20 -3.73
CA ALA A 98 19.02 -16.82 -3.76
C ALA A 98 19.50 -16.39 -2.37
N LYS A 99 20.62 -15.66 -2.34
CA LYS A 99 21.29 -15.14 -1.14
C LYS A 99 21.35 -13.63 -1.22
N ALA A 100 21.78 -13.00 -0.13
CA ALA A 100 21.94 -11.55 -0.08
C ALA A 100 22.81 -11.00 -1.23
N ASP A 101 23.87 -11.70 -1.60
CA ASP A 101 24.81 -11.35 -2.67
C ASP A 101 24.43 -11.88 -4.06
N THR A 102 23.22 -12.41 -4.24
CA THR A 102 22.74 -12.83 -5.55
C THR A 102 22.70 -11.66 -6.52
N PRO A 103 23.38 -11.76 -7.68
CA PRO A 103 23.35 -10.69 -8.68
C PRO A 103 21.92 -10.42 -9.16
N VAL A 104 21.59 -9.15 -9.35
CA VAL A 104 20.28 -8.73 -9.86
C VAL A 104 20.48 -8.02 -11.19
N VAL A 105 19.81 -8.50 -12.22
CA VAL A 105 19.78 -7.86 -13.55
C VAL A 105 18.39 -7.24 -13.75
N VAL A 106 18.35 -5.95 -13.98
CA VAL A 106 17.12 -5.20 -14.18
C VAL A 106 16.93 -4.92 -15.68
N ARG A 107 15.76 -5.26 -16.18
CA ARG A 107 15.38 -4.98 -17.57
C ARG A 107 14.12 -4.16 -17.63
N TYR A 108 14.16 -3.05 -18.36
CA TYR A 108 12.97 -2.29 -18.71
C TYR A 108 12.24 -2.98 -19.89
N HIS A 109 10.94 -3.18 -19.76
CA HIS A 109 10.12 -3.84 -20.76
C HIS A 109 8.83 -3.07 -21.01
N SER A 110 8.63 -2.62 -22.24
CA SER A 110 7.40 -1.93 -22.64
C SER A 110 6.37 -2.94 -23.14
N VAL A 111 5.17 -2.90 -22.57
CA VAL A 111 4.04 -3.75 -22.97
C VAL A 111 2.75 -2.94 -23.03
N ASP A 112 1.77 -3.47 -23.73
CA ASP A 112 0.40 -2.98 -23.60
C ASP A 112 -0.23 -3.59 -22.34
N MET A 113 -0.31 -2.80 -21.28
CA MET A 113 -0.90 -3.21 -20.00
C MET A 113 -2.40 -3.51 -20.07
N LYS A 114 -3.06 -3.18 -21.20
CA LYS A 114 -4.44 -3.58 -21.44
C LYS A 114 -4.60 -5.01 -21.90
N ASP A 115 -3.50 -5.62 -22.34
CA ASP A 115 -3.49 -7.02 -22.68
C ASP A 115 -3.38 -7.87 -21.42
N GLU A 116 -4.39 -8.64 -21.12
CA GLU A 116 -4.45 -9.49 -19.92
C GLU A 116 -3.35 -10.56 -19.85
N ASN A 117 -2.73 -10.89 -20.98
CA ASN A 117 -1.64 -11.88 -21.05
C ASN A 117 -0.24 -11.26 -20.91
N TRP A 118 -0.12 -9.94 -20.72
CA TRP A 118 1.16 -9.24 -20.73
C TRP A 118 2.25 -9.91 -19.89
N ALA A 119 1.90 -10.46 -18.73
CA ALA A 119 2.87 -11.11 -17.84
C ALA A 119 3.35 -12.44 -18.44
N MET A 120 2.45 -13.26 -18.93
CA MET A 120 2.79 -14.55 -19.52
C MET A 120 3.56 -14.39 -20.83
N ASP A 121 3.16 -13.43 -21.65
CA ASP A 121 3.86 -13.09 -22.90
C ASP A 121 5.27 -12.55 -22.61
N THR A 122 5.45 -11.77 -21.56
CA THR A 122 6.78 -11.33 -21.10
C THR A 122 7.66 -12.51 -20.69
N LEU A 123 7.12 -13.44 -19.89
CA LEU A 123 7.85 -14.63 -19.47
C LEU A 123 8.25 -15.51 -20.66
N PHE A 124 7.37 -15.65 -21.62
CA PHE A 124 7.65 -16.40 -22.85
C PHE A 124 8.70 -15.69 -23.72
N TYR A 125 8.55 -14.37 -23.90
CA TYR A 125 9.47 -13.57 -24.73
C TYR A 125 10.91 -13.62 -24.19
N TYR A 126 11.09 -13.62 -22.88
CA TYR A 126 12.41 -13.70 -22.23
C TYR A 126 12.75 -15.09 -21.72
N LYS A 127 12.15 -16.13 -22.28
CA LYS A 127 12.35 -17.51 -21.83
C LYS A 127 13.82 -17.89 -21.72
N ASP A 128 14.63 -17.65 -22.77
CA ASP A 128 16.05 -17.99 -22.79
C ASP A 128 16.85 -17.23 -21.73
N MET A 129 16.47 -15.99 -21.47
CA MET A 129 17.08 -15.15 -20.44
C MET A 129 16.75 -15.66 -19.04
N ASN A 130 15.49 -16.03 -18.80
CA ASN A 130 15.05 -16.60 -17.54
C ASN A 130 15.71 -17.97 -17.27
N GLU A 131 15.83 -18.83 -18.29
CA GLU A 131 16.56 -20.09 -18.17
C GLU A 131 18.06 -19.88 -17.90
N ASN A 132 18.64 -18.85 -18.50
CA ASN A 132 20.01 -18.44 -18.22
C ASN A 132 20.19 -17.97 -16.76
N ALA A 133 19.24 -17.18 -16.26
CA ALA A 133 19.21 -16.74 -14.87
C ALA A 133 19.12 -17.93 -13.89
N ALA A 134 18.20 -18.86 -14.14
CA ALA A 134 18.06 -20.08 -13.35
C ALA A 134 19.36 -20.89 -13.31
N LYS A 135 19.98 -21.08 -14.49
CA LYS A 135 21.21 -21.87 -14.64
C LYS A 135 22.42 -21.25 -13.93
N ASN A 136 22.54 -19.94 -13.95
CA ASN A 136 23.72 -19.22 -13.44
C ASN A 136 23.50 -18.56 -12.09
N GLY A 137 22.29 -18.64 -11.52
CA GLY A 137 21.99 -18.21 -10.15
C GLY A 137 21.94 -16.68 -9.98
N PHE A 138 21.48 -15.93 -10.98
CA PHE A 138 21.19 -14.51 -10.84
C PHE A 138 19.68 -14.23 -10.96
N ALA A 139 19.23 -13.15 -10.38
CA ALA A 139 17.84 -12.74 -10.44
C ALA A 139 17.59 -11.79 -11.63
N MET A 140 16.42 -11.92 -12.27
CA MET A 140 15.93 -10.97 -13.27
C MET A 140 14.77 -10.18 -12.71
N VAL A 141 14.78 -8.87 -12.90
CA VAL A 141 13.65 -8.00 -12.56
C VAL A 141 13.21 -7.24 -13.82
N TYR A 142 12.01 -7.54 -14.27
CA TYR A 142 11.39 -6.84 -15.40
C TYR A 142 10.53 -5.72 -14.87
N LEU A 143 10.90 -4.48 -15.20
CA LEU A 143 10.07 -3.31 -14.98
C LEU A 143 9.12 -3.18 -16.16
N VAL A 144 7.86 -3.47 -15.93
CA VAL A 144 6.85 -3.57 -16.98
C VAL A 144 5.95 -2.34 -16.96
N THR A 145 5.78 -1.69 -18.08
CA THR A 145 4.95 -0.50 -18.14
C THR A 145 4.47 -0.19 -19.56
N GLY A 146 3.27 0.38 -19.65
CA GLY A 146 2.74 1.00 -20.86
C GLY A 146 3.01 2.51 -20.94
N ALA A 147 3.70 3.10 -19.95
CA ALA A 147 4.00 4.51 -19.87
C ALA A 147 5.42 4.73 -19.32
N PRO A 148 6.09 5.87 -19.60
CA PRO A 148 7.41 6.15 -19.04
C PRO A 148 7.32 6.29 -17.53
N PHE A 149 8.13 5.51 -16.81
CA PHE A 149 8.30 5.65 -15.37
C PHE A 149 9.25 6.77 -15.02
N GLY A 150 8.97 7.44 -13.91
CA GLY A 150 10.02 8.16 -13.22
C GLY A 150 10.92 7.20 -12.40
N SER A 151 12.15 7.63 -12.16
CA SER A 151 13.15 6.86 -11.41
C SER A 151 12.72 6.43 -10.01
N GLY A 152 11.78 7.15 -9.41
CA GLY A 152 11.29 6.80 -8.09
C GLY A 152 10.55 5.49 -8.05
N ILE A 153 9.71 5.21 -9.04
CA ILE A 153 9.00 3.92 -9.16
C ILE A 153 10.01 2.79 -9.35
N PHE A 154 11.02 3.01 -10.19
CA PHE A 154 12.14 2.08 -10.36
C PHE A 154 12.79 1.73 -9.02
N THR A 155 13.08 2.73 -8.21
CA THR A 155 13.70 2.54 -6.90
C THR A 155 12.78 1.79 -5.95
N ASP A 156 11.52 2.17 -5.90
CA ASP A 156 10.54 1.57 -4.99
C ASP A 156 10.36 0.08 -5.31
N ILE A 157 10.30 -0.29 -6.61
CA ILE A 157 10.25 -1.69 -7.03
C ILE A 157 11.50 -2.46 -6.59
N LEU A 158 12.69 -1.91 -6.82
CA LEU A 158 13.92 -2.60 -6.45
C LEU A 158 14.07 -2.74 -4.93
N MET A 159 13.66 -1.76 -4.16
CA MET A 159 13.66 -1.84 -2.70
C MET A 159 12.67 -2.90 -2.22
N GLU A 160 11.52 -3.02 -2.85
CA GLU A 160 10.56 -4.08 -2.55
C GLU A 160 11.15 -5.46 -2.88
N VAL A 161 11.71 -5.63 -4.07
CA VAL A 161 12.39 -6.88 -4.47
C VAL A 161 13.51 -7.24 -3.47
N ALA A 162 14.34 -6.27 -3.08
CA ALA A 162 15.39 -6.48 -2.11
C ALA A 162 14.85 -6.96 -0.76
N ALA A 163 13.79 -6.34 -0.29
CA ALA A 163 13.18 -6.73 0.98
C ALA A 163 12.56 -8.13 0.93
N LEU A 164 11.83 -8.43 -0.13
CA LEU A 164 11.12 -9.70 -0.30
C LEU A 164 12.05 -10.91 -0.31
N TRP A 165 13.18 -10.78 -0.97
CA TRP A 165 14.14 -11.88 -1.12
C TRP A 165 15.46 -11.67 -0.37
N ARG A 166 15.53 -10.64 0.51
CA ARG A 166 16.71 -10.31 1.32
C ARG A 166 17.96 -10.13 0.46
N LEU A 167 17.81 -9.45 -0.68
CA LEU A 167 18.90 -9.18 -1.58
C LEU A 167 19.61 -7.86 -1.19
N ASP A 168 20.93 -7.85 -1.26
CA ASP A 168 21.71 -6.62 -1.02
C ASP A 168 21.71 -5.68 -2.23
N LEU A 169 21.17 -6.13 -3.38
CA LEU A 169 21.27 -5.44 -4.67
C LEU A 169 22.73 -5.06 -4.98
N LYS A 170 23.62 -6.01 -4.72
CA LYS A 170 25.05 -5.87 -4.97
C LYS A 170 25.65 -7.26 -5.23
N PRO A 171 26.00 -7.57 -6.49
CA PRO A 171 25.97 -6.69 -7.68
C PRO A 171 24.57 -6.46 -8.25
N ILE A 172 24.36 -5.28 -8.80
CA ILE A 172 23.16 -4.92 -9.54
C ILE A 172 23.52 -4.35 -10.91
N TYR A 173 22.82 -4.83 -11.92
CA TYR A 173 23.08 -4.50 -13.32
C TYR A 173 21.84 -4.00 -14.02
N MET A 174 22.02 -3.04 -14.94
CA MET A 174 21.00 -2.66 -15.90
C MET A 174 21.25 -3.41 -17.22
N ASP A 175 20.29 -4.16 -17.70
CA ASP A 175 20.41 -4.86 -18.97
C ASP A 175 20.31 -3.90 -20.17
N LEU A 176 21.37 -3.89 -20.97
CA LEU A 176 21.48 -3.12 -22.19
C LEU A 176 21.41 -3.99 -23.46
N THR A 177 21.15 -5.30 -23.31
CA THR A 177 21.11 -6.23 -24.42
C THR A 177 20.04 -5.82 -25.45
N GLY A 178 20.45 -5.72 -26.71
CA GLY A 178 19.58 -5.31 -27.81
C GLY A 178 19.35 -3.80 -27.94
N LEU A 179 19.92 -2.98 -27.07
CA LEU A 179 19.89 -1.52 -27.20
C LEU A 179 21.00 -1.02 -28.11
N PRO A 180 20.79 0.10 -28.84
CA PRO A 180 21.79 0.70 -29.70
C PRO A 180 23.02 1.15 -28.91
N GLU A 181 24.20 0.77 -29.37
CA GLU A 181 25.47 1.08 -28.66
C GLU A 181 25.87 2.57 -28.79
N ASP A 182 25.45 3.23 -29.85
CA ASP A 182 25.64 4.66 -30.04
C ASP A 182 24.85 5.53 -29.06
N LYS A 183 23.73 5.01 -28.52
CA LYS A 183 22.90 5.70 -27.53
C LYS A 183 23.15 5.23 -26.10
N PHE A 184 23.46 3.97 -25.93
CA PHE A 184 23.81 3.35 -24.65
C PHE A 184 25.20 2.73 -24.76
N PRO A 185 26.25 3.56 -24.76
CA PRO A 185 27.61 3.10 -24.98
C PRO A 185 28.17 2.29 -23.82
N GLY A 186 29.05 1.37 -24.13
CA GLY A 186 29.72 0.53 -23.15
C GLY A 186 28.86 -0.64 -22.67
N GLY A 187 29.07 -1.02 -21.42
CA GLY A 187 28.53 -2.23 -20.83
C GLY A 187 29.61 -3.33 -20.78
N GLU A 188 29.38 -4.25 -19.85
CA GLU A 188 30.21 -5.44 -19.69
C GLU A 188 29.42 -6.69 -20.10
N GLU A 189 30.14 -7.76 -20.37
CA GLU A 189 29.51 -9.05 -20.66
C GLU A 189 29.19 -9.77 -19.33
N PHE A 190 27.93 -10.16 -19.15
CA PHE A 190 27.46 -10.89 -17.98
C PHE A 190 26.58 -12.05 -18.44
N TYR A 191 27.13 -13.26 -18.45
CA TYR A 191 26.45 -14.48 -18.91
C TYR A 191 25.72 -14.34 -20.25
N GLY A 192 26.35 -13.71 -21.22
CA GLY A 192 25.78 -13.46 -22.55
C GLY A 192 24.88 -12.23 -22.66
N LEU A 193 24.68 -11.48 -21.58
CA LEU A 193 24.00 -10.20 -21.57
C LEU A 193 25.01 -9.06 -21.67
N ARG A 194 24.63 -7.98 -22.32
CA ARG A 194 25.35 -6.70 -22.24
C ARG A 194 24.74 -5.86 -21.11
N VAL A 195 25.47 -5.62 -20.06
CA VAL A 195 24.93 -4.96 -18.86
C VAL A 195 25.77 -3.76 -18.45
N ALA A 196 25.12 -2.78 -17.83
CA ALA A 196 25.79 -1.70 -17.11
C ALA A 196 25.77 -2.01 -15.62
N ASN A 197 26.95 -2.09 -15.00
CA ASN A 197 27.03 -2.20 -13.54
C ASN A 197 26.64 -0.86 -12.92
N ILE A 198 25.67 -0.90 -12.00
CA ILE A 198 25.15 0.29 -11.32
C ILE A 198 25.38 0.26 -9.80
N ASP A 199 26.22 -0.64 -9.30
CA ASP A 199 26.47 -0.85 -7.86
C ASP A 199 26.75 0.44 -7.11
N ASP A 200 27.75 1.18 -7.53
CA ASP A 200 28.18 2.39 -6.82
C ASP A 200 27.13 3.49 -6.90
N GLN A 201 26.48 3.61 -8.04
CA GLN A 201 25.40 4.58 -8.26
C GLN A 201 24.19 4.20 -7.41
N TRP A 202 23.87 2.91 -7.34
CA TRP A 202 22.78 2.41 -6.53
C TRP A 202 23.03 2.62 -5.05
N GLN A 203 24.22 2.27 -4.54
CA GLN A 203 24.58 2.46 -3.14
C GLN A 203 24.61 3.94 -2.75
N ALA A 204 25.16 4.80 -3.62
CA ALA A 204 25.13 6.24 -3.41
C ALA A 204 23.70 6.79 -3.41
N PHE A 205 22.86 6.30 -4.32
CA PHE A 205 21.45 6.66 -4.41
C PHE A 205 20.70 6.27 -3.14
N VAL A 206 20.79 5.03 -2.69
CA VAL A 206 20.13 4.56 -1.47
C VAL A 206 20.62 5.34 -0.24
N GLY A 207 21.94 5.54 -0.11
CA GLY A 207 22.52 6.34 0.97
C GLY A 207 22.04 7.79 0.99
N HIS A 208 21.87 8.39 -0.19
CA HIS A 208 21.48 9.79 -0.33
C HIS A 208 19.97 10.02 -0.17
N GLN A 209 19.15 9.12 -0.67
CA GLN A 209 17.71 9.30 -0.74
C GLN A 209 16.99 9.16 0.60
N TYR A 210 17.40 8.20 1.40
CA TYR A 210 16.79 8.02 2.72
C TYR A 210 17.24 9.06 3.75
N ILE A 211 18.36 9.72 3.49
CA ILE A 211 18.93 10.75 4.38
C ILE A 211 18.56 12.15 3.92
N CYS A 212 18.18 12.35 2.63
CA CYS A 212 18.10 13.69 2.05
C CYS A 212 16.71 14.20 1.72
N SER A 213 16.71 15.42 1.91
CA SER A 213 16.06 16.59 1.30
C SER A 213 14.55 16.62 1.21
N THR A 214 13.85 15.65 0.67
CA THR A 214 12.42 15.79 0.44
C THR A 214 11.61 15.57 1.70
N LEU A 215 11.94 14.52 2.44
CA LEU A 215 11.33 14.27 3.75
C LEU A 215 11.74 15.36 4.74
N ASN A 216 13.01 15.77 4.73
CA ASN A 216 13.53 16.85 5.58
C ASN A 216 12.99 18.23 5.20
N LYS A 217 12.66 18.49 3.94
CA LYS A 217 12.04 19.78 3.54
C LYS A 217 10.58 19.86 3.97
N ARG A 218 9.87 18.74 3.99
CA ARG A 218 8.46 18.70 4.44
C ARG A 218 8.34 18.66 5.95
N ASN A 219 9.21 17.89 6.58
CA ASN A 219 9.32 17.80 8.02
C ASN A 219 10.81 17.80 8.39
N PRO A 220 11.37 18.98 8.75
CA PRO A 220 12.78 19.08 9.14
C PRO A 220 13.11 18.27 10.40
N GLU A 221 12.12 17.86 11.17
CA GLU A 221 12.28 17.00 12.36
C GLU A 221 12.34 15.52 12.01
N PHE A 222 12.03 15.12 10.76
CA PHE A 222 12.09 13.72 10.35
C PHE A 222 13.52 13.18 10.35
N ASN A 223 13.69 12.05 11.02
CA ASN A 223 14.96 11.38 11.13
C ASN A 223 14.80 9.88 10.86
N LEU A 224 15.25 9.44 9.69
CA LEU A 224 15.13 8.04 9.27
C LEU A 224 15.92 7.08 10.16
N GLU A 225 17.14 7.46 10.61
CA GLU A 225 17.92 6.62 11.52
C GLU A 225 17.19 6.40 12.84
N LYS A 226 16.60 7.47 13.39
CA LYS A 226 15.77 7.36 14.60
C LYS A 226 14.59 6.41 14.37
N LEU A 227 13.94 6.48 13.21
CA LEU A 227 12.84 5.57 12.87
C LEU A 227 13.32 4.12 12.78
N ILE A 228 14.38 3.85 12.03
CA ILE A 228 14.92 2.49 11.82
C ILE A 228 15.33 1.83 13.15
N HIS A 229 15.92 2.57 14.06
CA HIS A 229 16.38 2.05 15.35
C HIS A 229 15.33 2.10 16.46
N SER A 230 14.14 2.63 16.17
CA SER A 230 13.03 2.63 17.12
C SER A 230 12.40 1.24 17.27
N PRO A 231 11.72 0.95 18.40
CA PRO A 231 10.90 -0.25 18.52
C PRO A 231 9.86 -0.38 17.40
N LEU A 232 9.31 0.74 16.90
CA LEU A 232 8.42 0.78 15.76
C LEU A 232 9.12 0.28 14.50
N GLY A 233 10.30 0.82 14.20
CA GLY A 233 11.08 0.39 13.05
C GLY A 233 11.39 -1.10 13.08
N LYS A 234 11.70 -1.62 14.26
CA LYS A 234 11.92 -3.07 14.44
C LYS A 234 10.64 -3.87 14.16
N ALA A 235 9.51 -3.47 14.72
CA ALA A 235 8.24 -4.16 14.51
C ALA A 235 7.83 -4.17 13.04
N MET A 236 8.07 -3.07 12.32
CA MET A 236 7.84 -2.98 10.88
C MET A 236 8.75 -3.94 10.12
N ALA A 237 10.04 -4.00 10.47
CA ALA A 237 10.98 -4.95 9.89
C ALA A 237 10.56 -6.40 10.12
N ASP A 238 10.10 -6.71 11.31
CA ASP A 238 9.64 -8.05 11.66
C ASP A 238 8.36 -8.42 10.88
N GLY A 239 7.44 -7.47 10.71
CA GLY A 239 6.26 -7.64 9.85
C GLY A 239 6.62 -7.93 8.40
N MET A 240 7.60 -7.23 7.86
CA MET A 240 8.09 -7.44 6.50
C MET A 240 8.84 -8.77 6.33
N ARG A 241 9.62 -9.20 7.35
CA ARG A 241 10.25 -10.52 7.32
C ARG A 241 9.21 -11.62 7.35
N MET A 242 8.16 -11.45 8.13
CA MET A 242 7.05 -12.38 8.17
C MET A 242 6.45 -12.55 6.77
N GLU A 243 6.19 -11.46 6.08
CA GLU A 243 5.71 -11.48 4.70
C GLU A 243 6.71 -12.14 3.75
N TYR A 244 7.98 -11.79 3.87
CA TYR A 244 9.04 -12.43 3.10
C TYR A 244 9.05 -13.94 3.26
N ASP A 245 8.96 -14.44 4.49
CA ASP A 245 8.93 -15.87 4.77
C ASP A 245 7.66 -16.51 4.18
N TYR A 246 6.56 -15.79 4.12
CA TYR A 246 5.32 -16.23 3.46
C TYR A 246 5.42 -16.28 1.94
N ARG A 247 6.11 -15.37 1.32
CA ARG A 247 6.26 -15.35 -0.15
C ARG A 247 7.22 -16.40 -0.67
N ARG A 248 7.93 -17.09 0.17
CA ARG A 248 8.76 -18.23 -0.23
C ARG A 248 7.95 -19.47 -0.63
N TRP A 249 6.60 -19.34 -0.70
CA TRP A 249 5.77 -20.18 -1.58
C TRP A 249 5.62 -21.60 -1.19
N ASP A 250 5.82 -21.86 0.02
CA ASP A 250 5.29 -23.04 0.63
C ASP A 250 3.93 -22.65 1.21
N GLU A 251 2.90 -22.69 0.36
CA GLU A 251 1.53 -22.46 0.82
C GLU A 251 1.21 -23.25 2.09
N PRO A 252 1.55 -24.57 2.18
CA PRO A 252 1.41 -25.33 3.42
C PRO A 252 2.20 -24.72 4.59
N GLY A 253 3.41 -24.25 4.37
CA GLY A 253 4.23 -23.62 5.39
C GLY A 253 3.65 -22.31 5.91
N LEU A 254 3.12 -21.48 5.02
CA LEU A 254 2.42 -20.26 5.38
C LEU A 254 1.18 -20.56 6.23
N LEU A 255 0.35 -21.48 5.77
CA LEU A 255 -0.86 -21.85 6.49
C LEU A 255 -0.53 -22.40 7.89
N ALA A 256 0.52 -23.24 8.00
CA ALA A 256 1.01 -23.76 9.28
C ALA A 256 1.46 -22.63 10.22
N GLN A 257 2.20 -21.63 9.73
CA GLN A 257 2.63 -20.49 10.54
C GLN A 257 1.45 -19.65 11.05
N MET A 258 0.43 -19.45 10.19
CA MET A 258 -0.78 -18.76 10.62
C MET A 258 -1.55 -19.57 11.65
N GLU A 259 -1.64 -20.89 11.46
CA GLU A 259 -2.28 -21.80 12.39
C GLU A 259 -1.60 -21.79 13.75
N GLU A 260 -0.26 -21.79 13.80
CA GLU A 260 0.52 -21.62 15.05
C GLU A 260 0.20 -20.32 15.78
N LYS A 261 -0.09 -19.24 15.04
CA LYS A 261 -0.54 -17.97 15.61
C LYS A 261 -2.02 -17.96 15.99
N GLY A 262 -2.76 -19.03 15.74
CA GLY A 262 -4.20 -19.13 15.99
C GLY A 262 -5.06 -18.47 14.90
N VAL A 263 -4.50 -18.26 13.72
CA VAL A 263 -5.18 -17.63 12.57
C VAL A 263 -5.39 -18.64 11.47
N LYS A 264 -6.62 -18.81 11.03
CA LYS A 264 -6.99 -19.53 9.81
C LYS A 264 -6.96 -18.53 8.66
N LEU A 265 -6.00 -18.68 7.78
CA LEU A 265 -5.86 -17.86 6.57
C LEU A 265 -6.38 -18.66 5.37
N GLU A 266 -7.27 -18.07 4.58
CA GLU A 266 -7.85 -18.70 3.39
C GLU A 266 -7.87 -17.74 2.21
N GLY A 267 -7.38 -18.21 1.06
CA GLY A 267 -7.53 -17.54 -0.22
C GLY A 267 -8.82 -17.97 -0.90
N HIS A 268 -9.53 -17.03 -1.48
CA HIS A 268 -10.82 -17.23 -2.12
C HIS A 268 -10.86 -16.60 -3.50
N ARG A 269 -11.81 -17.06 -4.30
CA ARG A 269 -12.10 -16.48 -5.60
C ARG A 269 -13.60 -16.33 -5.77
N LEU A 270 -14.01 -15.13 -6.13
CA LEU A 270 -15.36 -14.84 -6.58
C LEU A 270 -15.31 -14.26 -7.99
N LYS A 271 -15.94 -14.93 -8.96
CA LYS A 271 -15.79 -14.59 -10.38
C LYS A 271 -14.31 -14.61 -10.78
N ASN A 272 -13.77 -13.48 -11.22
CA ASN A 272 -12.38 -13.30 -11.64
C ASN A 272 -11.52 -12.59 -10.58
N GLU A 273 -12.09 -12.31 -9.41
CA GLU A 273 -11.40 -11.58 -8.37
C GLU A 273 -10.99 -12.47 -7.20
N ARG A 274 -9.89 -12.14 -6.59
CA ARG A 274 -9.35 -12.83 -5.43
C ARG A 274 -9.46 -11.98 -4.19
N TYR A 275 -9.75 -12.66 -3.10
CA TYR A 275 -9.75 -12.03 -1.79
C TYR A 275 -9.20 -13.00 -0.74
N LEU A 276 -8.81 -12.49 0.40
CA LEU A 276 -8.34 -13.28 1.54
C LEU A 276 -9.24 -13.09 2.74
N THR A 277 -9.40 -14.16 3.50
CA THR A 277 -9.94 -14.08 4.85
C THR A 277 -8.92 -14.56 5.85
N ALA A 278 -8.86 -13.88 7.00
CA ALA A 278 -8.13 -14.32 8.16
C ALA A 278 -9.10 -14.36 9.34
N ALA A 279 -9.31 -15.54 9.90
CA ALA A 279 -10.24 -15.76 10.99
C ALA A 279 -9.56 -16.47 12.18
N PRO A 280 -9.98 -16.22 13.43
CA PRO A 280 -9.48 -16.97 14.57
C PRO A 280 -9.87 -18.46 14.45
N ILE A 281 -8.90 -19.35 14.70
CA ILE A 281 -9.15 -20.80 14.63
C ILE A 281 -10.16 -21.26 15.69
N ARG A 282 -10.12 -20.63 16.87
CA ARG A 282 -10.98 -20.96 18.00
C ARG A 282 -11.98 -19.86 18.25
N ASN A 283 -13.03 -19.83 17.46
CA ASN A 283 -14.10 -18.88 17.71
C ASN A 283 -15.48 -19.56 17.61
N GLU A 284 -16.18 -19.57 18.73
CA GLU A 284 -17.57 -20.09 18.82
C GLU A 284 -18.62 -18.96 18.81
N LYS A 285 -18.17 -17.69 18.79
CA LYS A 285 -19.03 -16.51 18.84
C LYS A 285 -18.96 -15.74 17.53
N LYS A 286 -20.01 -14.96 17.27
CA LYS A 286 -19.94 -13.96 16.21
C LYS A 286 -18.90 -12.91 16.54
N ILE A 287 -18.05 -12.57 15.58
CA ILE A 287 -16.97 -11.60 15.71
C ILE A 287 -17.10 -10.48 14.68
N PRO A 288 -16.58 -9.29 14.99
CA PRO A 288 -16.53 -8.20 14.02
C PRO A 288 -15.81 -8.59 12.74
N LEU A 289 -16.24 -8.04 11.62
CA LEU A 289 -15.52 -8.10 10.35
C LEU A 289 -14.75 -6.79 10.15
N PHE A 290 -13.45 -6.90 9.88
CA PHE A 290 -12.59 -5.76 9.55
C PHE A 290 -12.12 -5.89 8.10
N ILE A 291 -12.65 -5.05 7.22
CA ILE A 291 -12.33 -5.03 5.79
C ILE A 291 -11.09 -4.17 5.60
N CYS A 292 -10.05 -4.74 5.02
CA CYS A 292 -8.77 -4.10 4.71
C CYS A 292 -8.61 -3.99 3.20
N MET A 293 -8.47 -2.78 2.69
CA MET A 293 -8.36 -2.53 1.25
C MET A 293 -7.00 -1.99 0.86
N LYS A 294 -6.49 -2.47 -0.26
CA LYS A 294 -5.28 -1.97 -0.91
C LYS A 294 -5.38 -2.20 -2.42
N GLU A 295 -4.75 -1.34 -3.21
CA GLU A 295 -4.76 -1.43 -4.67
C GLU A 295 -3.87 -2.54 -5.26
N VAL A 296 -3.22 -3.34 -4.42
CA VAL A 296 -2.36 -4.44 -4.88
C VAL A 296 -3.18 -5.67 -5.22
N ARG A 297 -3.25 -6.01 -6.50
CA ARG A 297 -3.93 -7.21 -7.00
C ARG A 297 -2.96 -8.37 -7.13
N PRO A 298 -3.22 -9.47 -6.46
CA PRO A 298 -2.39 -10.65 -6.54
C PRO A 298 -2.64 -11.43 -7.83
N CYS A 299 -1.60 -12.06 -8.36
CA CYS A 299 -1.74 -13.00 -9.47
C CYS A 299 -2.28 -14.37 -9.04
N ASN A 300 -2.27 -14.67 -7.76
CA ASN A 300 -2.95 -15.82 -7.17
C ASN A 300 -3.45 -15.49 -5.75
N GLU A 301 -4.19 -16.40 -5.14
CA GLU A 301 -4.84 -16.20 -3.83
C GLU A 301 -3.84 -15.80 -2.74
N PHE A 302 -2.63 -16.33 -2.78
CA PHE A 302 -1.60 -16.11 -1.76
C PHE A 302 -0.70 -14.92 -2.06
N HIS A 303 -0.62 -14.45 -3.29
CA HIS A 303 0.08 -13.21 -3.60
C HIS A 303 -0.58 -11.97 -2.99
N ALA A 304 -1.85 -12.05 -2.60
CA ALA A 304 -2.49 -11.02 -1.79
C ALA A 304 -1.81 -10.80 -0.44
N LEU A 305 -1.01 -11.75 0.01
CA LEU A 305 -0.14 -11.57 1.18
C LEU A 305 0.88 -10.46 1.00
N THR A 306 1.22 -10.12 -0.23
CA THR A 306 1.98 -8.89 -0.51
C THR A 306 1.31 -7.67 0.07
N ALA A 307 0.01 -7.64 0.00
CA ALA A 307 -0.76 -6.56 0.57
C ALA A 307 -0.99 -6.75 2.07
N LEU A 308 -0.96 -7.97 2.57
CA LEU A 308 -1.01 -8.24 4.01
C LEU A 308 0.23 -7.72 4.75
N GLN A 309 1.37 -7.44 4.08
CA GLN A 309 2.47 -6.72 4.73
C GLN A 309 1.99 -5.38 5.30
N PHE A 310 1.12 -4.70 4.56
CA PHE A 310 0.54 -3.45 5.02
C PHE A 310 -0.39 -3.65 6.21
N TYR A 311 -0.99 -4.82 6.31
CA TYR A 311 -1.97 -5.17 7.33
C TYR A 311 -1.48 -6.28 8.26
N SER A 312 -0.18 -6.62 8.27
CA SER A 312 0.38 -7.70 9.09
C SER A 312 0.04 -7.54 10.58
N HIS A 313 0.01 -6.30 11.07
CA HIS A 313 -0.34 -6.03 12.46
C HIS A 313 -1.84 -6.12 12.76
N HIS A 314 -2.68 -6.08 11.74
CA HIS A 314 -4.10 -6.38 11.89
C HIS A 314 -4.34 -7.89 12.11
N LEU A 315 -3.44 -8.75 11.62
CA LEU A 315 -3.47 -10.20 11.91
C LEU A 315 -3.26 -10.49 13.40
N ASP A 316 -2.56 -9.64 14.12
CA ASP A 316 -2.43 -9.78 15.58
C ASP A 316 -3.79 -9.63 16.29
N LEU A 317 -4.66 -8.77 15.77
CA LEU A 317 -6.04 -8.62 16.27
C LEU A 317 -6.84 -9.92 16.06
N VAL A 318 -6.63 -10.59 14.91
CA VAL A 318 -7.25 -11.89 14.63
C VAL A 318 -6.72 -12.96 15.58
N ALA A 319 -5.42 -13.02 15.79
CA ALA A 319 -4.78 -13.95 16.73
C ALA A 319 -5.29 -13.78 18.18
N MET A 320 -5.66 -12.55 18.55
CA MET A 320 -6.26 -12.23 19.85
C MET A 320 -7.77 -12.50 19.92
N ASN A 321 -8.40 -13.03 18.88
CA ASN A 321 -9.84 -13.23 18.73
C ASN A 321 -10.70 -11.93 18.82
N GLU A 322 -10.12 -10.81 18.43
CA GLU A 322 -10.83 -9.52 18.47
C GLU A 322 -11.74 -9.33 17.23
N CYS A 323 -11.29 -9.77 16.06
CA CYS A 323 -12.02 -9.67 14.79
C CYS A 323 -11.59 -10.75 13.80
N MET A 324 -12.27 -10.83 12.67
CA MET A 324 -11.72 -11.45 11.46
C MET A 324 -11.42 -10.38 10.41
N LEU A 325 -10.49 -10.66 9.53
CA LEU A 325 -10.16 -9.78 8.41
C LEU A 325 -10.75 -10.31 7.11
N LEU A 326 -11.18 -9.38 6.28
CA LEU A 326 -11.39 -9.55 4.86
C LEU A 326 -10.43 -8.61 4.13
N TYR A 327 -9.53 -9.16 3.34
CA TYR A 327 -8.69 -8.36 2.46
C TYR A 327 -9.21 -8.42 1.02
N PHE A 328 -9.38 -7.25 0.42
CA PHE A 328 -9.78 -7.09 -0.97
C PHE A 328 -8.98 -5.98 -1.65
N ALA A 329 -8.52 -6.27 -2.88
CA ALA A 329 -7.83 -5.27 -3.70
C ALA A 329 -8.85 -4.43 -4.47
N MET A 330 -9.02 -3.18 -4.07
CA MET A 330 -9.95 -2.24 -4.67
C MET A 330 -9.19 -1.14 -5.42
N GLU A 331 -9.51 -0.94 -6.70
CA GLU A 331 -8.84 0.04 -7.55
C GLU A 331 -9.72 1.26 -7.85
N SER A 332 -11.03 1.08 -7.85
CA SER A 332 -11.97 2.14 -8.21
C SER A 332 -13.33 1.95 -7.54
N PRO A 333 -14.19 2.99 -7.51
CA PRO A 333 -15.57 2.87 -7.03
C PRO A 333 -16.43 1.84 -7.79
N GLU A 334 -16.04 1.48 -9.02
CA GLU A 334 -16.72 0.43 -9.79
C GLU A 334 -16.64 -0.95 -9.14
N ASP A 335 -15.72 -1.11 -8.18
CA ASP A 335 -15.54 -2.34 -7.41
C ASP A 335 -16.52 -2.49 -6.26
N ASN A 336 -17.30 -1.46 -5.95
CA ASN A 336 -18.20 -1.44 -4.79
C ASN A 336 -19.16 -2.64 -4.78
N GLU A 337 -19.84 -2.91 -5.88
CA GLU A 337 -20.80 -4.02 -5.96
C GLU A 337 -20.15 -5.38 -5.78
N LEU A 338 -18.92 -5.54 -6.28
CA LEU A 338 -18.20 -6.78 -6.10
C LEU A 338 -17.76 -6.97 -4.64
N LEU A 339 -17.34 -5.90 -3.96
CA LEU A 339 -17.05 -5.96 -2.53
C LEU A 339 -18.29 -6.35 -1.71
N VAL A 340 -19.49 -5.87 -2.10
CA VAL A 340 -20.76 -6.30 -1.47
C VAL A 340 -20.98 -7.81 -1.65
N GLU A 341 -20.81 -8.33 -2.87
CA GLU A 341 -20.95 -9.76 -3.13
C GLU A 341 -19.96 -10.60 -2.30
N ILE A 342 -18.70 -10.15 -2.21
CA ILE A 342 -17.66 -10.79 -1.38
C ILE A 342 -18.06 -10.75 0.11
N MET A 343 -18.54 -9.61 0.60
CA MET A 343 -19.00 -9.48 1.97
C MET A 343 -20.15 -10.46 2.27
N ASP A 344 -21.11 -10.58 1.36
CA ASP A 344 -22.25 -11.49 1.52
C ASP A 344 -21.78 -12.96 1.56
N GLU A 345 -20.81 -13.34 0.74
CA GLU A 345 -20.20 -14.67 0.78
C GLU A 345 -19.46 -14.91 2.10
N VAL A 346 -18.71 -13.94 2.59
CA VAL A 346 -18.00 -14.02 3.88
C VAL A 346 -19.00 -14.13 5.04
N ILE A 347 -20.04 -13.31 5.05
CA ILE A 347 -21.09 -13.35 6.11
C ILE A 347 -21.82 -14.70 6.11
N ALA A 348 -22.04 -15.30 4.93
CA ALA A 348 -22.70 -16.60 4.83
C ALA A 348 -21.83 -17.76 5.33
N ASN A 349 -20.51 -17.66 5.21
CA ASN A 349 -19.58 -18.76 5.49
C ASN A 349 -18.86 -18.65 6.84
N TYR A 350 -18.84 -17.47 7.47
CA TYR A 350 -18.14 -17.23 8.74
C TYR A 350 -19.08 -16.66 9.82
N PRO A 351 -18.76 -16.83 11.09
CA PRO A 351 -19.58 -16.31 12.20
C PRO A 351 -19.40 -14.80 12.39
N VAL A 352 -19.73 -14.02 11.35
CA VAL A 352 -19.62 -12.56 11.37
C VAL A 352 -20.69 -11.93 12.24
N ASP A 353 -20.30 -10.99 13.07
CA ASP A 353 -21.21 -10.06 13.73
C ASP A 353 -21.56 -8.91 12.77
N THR A 354 -22.67 -9.03 12.09
CA THR A 354 -23.13 -8.06 11.10
C THR A 354 -23.47 -6.68 11.67
N SER A 355 -23.57 -6.57 12.99
CA SER A 355 -23.71 -5.27 13.65
C SER A 355 -22.38 -4.51 13.78
N ARG A 356 -21.24 -5.19 13.54
CA ARG A 356 -19.88 -4.66 13.69
C ARG A 356 -19.03 -4.97 12.46
N ILE A 357 -19.26 -4.24 11.38
CA ILE A 357 -18.49 -4.33 10.15
C ILE A 357 -17.72 -3.02 9.96
N TYR A 358 -16.41 -3.09 9.97
CA TYR A 358 -15.51 -1.97 9.87
C TYR A 358 -14.71 -2.03 8.58
N ILE A 359 -14.30 -0.86 8.06
CA ILE A 359 -13.53 -0.77 6.82
C ILE A 359 -12.33 0.14 7.00
N THR A 360 -11.21 -0.26 6.41
CA THR A 360 -9.99 0.55 6.35
C THR A 360 -9.34 0.50 4.98
N GLY A 361 -8.68 1.58 4.63
CA GLY A 361 -7.85 1.67 3.45
C GLY A 361 -6.72 2.66 3.64
N GLN A 362 -5.62 2.43 2.93
CA GLN A 362 -4.46 3.32 2.96
C GLN A 362 -4.40 4.16 1.69
N SER A 363 -3.98 5.43 1.83
CA SER A 363 -3.75 6.32 0.70
C SER A 363 -5.01 6.46 -0.15
N HIS A 364 -4.95 6.20 -1.46
CA HIS A 364 -6.11 6.19 -2.34
C HIS A 364 -7.24 5.27 -1.85
N ASN A 365 -6.90 4.13 -1.27
CA ASN A 365 -7.89 3.22 -0.70
C ASN A 365 -8.58 3.75 0.57
N GLY A 366 -8.01 4.76 1.24
CA GLY A 366 -8.72 5.50 2.29
C GLY A 366 -9.93 6.24 1.72
N TYR A 367 -9.77 6.87 0.55
CA TYR A 367 -10.88 7.47 -0.18
C TYR A 367 -11.90 6.41 -0.64
N LEU A 368 -11.42 5.30 -1.22
CA LEU A 368 -12.32 4.22 -1.66
C LEU A 368 -13.11 3.61 -0.49
N ALA A 369 -12.52 3.56 0.72
CA ALA A 369 -13.24 3.16 1.92
C ALA A 369 -14.38 4.13 2.29
N LEU A 370 -14.14 5.43 2.14
CA LEU A 370 -15.18 6.45 2.33
C LEU A 370 -16.26 6.34 1.26
N ASP A 371 -15.86 6.16 0.00
CA ASP A 371 -16.79 6.03 -1.12
C ASP A 371 -17.67 4.79 -0.98
N PHE A 372 -17.07 3.63 -0.67
CA PHE A 372 -17.81 2.41 -0.39
C PHE A 372 -18.79 2.57 0.77
N ALA A 373 -18.33 3.12 1.89
CA ALA A 373 -19.18 3.32 3.06
C ALA A 373 -20.30 4.33 2.80
N CYS A 374 -20.11 5.28 1.88
CA CYS A 374 -21.16 6.21 1.48
C CYS A 374 -22.26 5.51 0.67
N HIS A 375 -21.90 4.71 -0.32
CA HIS A 375 -22.86 4.02 -1.19
C HIS A 375 -23.53 2.82 -0.51
N HIS A 376 -22.88 2.22 0.50
CA HIS A 376 -23.37 1.07 1.26
C HIS A 376 -23.42 1.38 2.75
N ILE A 377 -24.00 2.53 3.08
CA ILE A 377 -23.97 3.13 4.42
C ILE A 377 -24.60 2.23 5.50
N ASP A 378 -25.54 1.40 5.14
CA ASP A 378 -26.19 0.43 6.03
C ASP A 378 -25.33 -0.81 6.33
N ARG A 379 -24.28 -1.03 5.55
CA ARG A 379 -23.38 -2.18 5.67
C ARG A 379 -22.18 -1.92 6.59
N ILE A 380 -21.74 -0.68 6.70
CA ILE A 380 -20.52 -0.30 7.43
C ILE A 380 -20.87 0.39 8.75
N THR A 381 -20.19 0.01 9.82
CA THR A 381 -20.44 0.54 11.16
C THR A 381 -19.52 1.70 11.50
N ALA A 382 -18.25 1.63 11.09
CA ALA A 382 -17.26 2.72 11.27
C ALA A 382 -16.11 2.57 10.30
N ILE A 383 -15.36 3.65 10.08
CA ILE A 383 -14.29 3.75 9.08
C ILE A 383 -12.98 4.14 9.74
N ALA A 384 -11.87 3.54 9.29
CA ALA A 384 -10.52 4.03 9.54
C ALA A 384 -9.83 4.35 8.21
N THR A 385 -9.36 5.59 8.02
CA THR A 385 -8.53 5.93 6.86
C THR A 385 -7.08 6.11 7.31
N LEU A 386 -6.16 5.45 6.58
CA LEU A 386 -4.74 5.42 6.91
C LEU A 386 -3.94 6.19 5.85
N ASN A 387 -3.14 7.17 6.30
CA ASN A 387 -2.36 8.01 5.40
C ASN A 387 -3.19 8.59 4.24
N ASP A 388 -4.47 8.80 4.50
CA ASP A 388 -5.39 9.45 3.59
C ASP A 388 -5.79 10.81 4.18
N ARG A 389 -5.30 11.87 3.56
CA ARG A 389 -5.74 13.24 3.79
C ARG A 389 -6.55 13.77 2.60
N HIS A 390 -7.10 12.86 1.79
CA HIS A 390 -8.03 13.23 0.74
C HIS A 390 -9.21 13.99 1.36
N GLY A 391 -9.44 15.19 0.84
CA GLY A 391 -10.39 16.11 1.45
C GLY A 391 -9.82 16.99 2.58
N ILE A 392 -8.58 16.77 3.04
CA ILE A 392 -7.77 17.79 3.69
C ILE A 392 -6.59 18.01 2.74
N ALA A 393 -6.71 18.96 1.82
CA ALA A 393 -5.86 19.17 0.67
C ALA A 393 -4.42 18.75 0.88
N SER A 394 -4.03 17.64 0.28
CA SER A 394 -2.64 17.45 -0.08
C SER A 394 -2.38 18.32 -1.31
N PRO A 395 -1.46 19.28 -1.26
CA PRO A 395 -1.11 20.07 -2.44
C PRO A 395 -0.53 19.19 -3.59
N TYR A 396 -0.23 17.93 -3.29
CA TYR A 396 0.34 16.95 -4.23
C TYR A 396 -0.72 16.13 -4.97
N TYR A 397 -1.93 16.03 -4.42
CA TYR A 397 -3.06 15.34 -5.05
C TYR A 397 -4.12 16.31 -5.61
N ALA A 398 -3.76 17.58 -5.78
CA ALA A 398 -4.67 18.59 -6.31
C ALA A 398 -5.25 18.26 -7.72
N HIS A 399 -4.69 17.26 -8.37
CA HIS A 399 -5.19 16.76 -9.67
C HIS A 399 -6.03 15.48 -9.57
N GLU A 400 -5.97 14.78 -8.43
CA GLU A 400 -6.61 13.46 -8.25
C GLU A 400 -7.40 13.33 -6.94
N SER A 401 -7.37 14.35 -6.06
CA SER A 401 -8.18 14.31 -4.86
C SER A 401 -9.64 14.32 -5.27
N VAL A 402 -10.29 13.18 -5.13
CA VAL A 402 -11.74 13.12 -5.24
C VAL A 402 -12.28 13.80 -3.99
N PRO A 403 -12.84 15.00 -4.10
CA PRO A 403 -13.32 15.71 -2.93
C PRO A 403 -14.49 14.93 -2.34
N VAL A 404 -14.64 15.00 -1.03
CA VAL A 404 -15.91 14.61 -0.40
C VAL A 404 -17.02 15.41 -1.11
N THR A 405 -17.83 14.71 -1.88
CA THR A 405 -18.90 15.36 -2.69
C THR A 405 -20.00 15.89 -1.79
N ASP A 406 -20.84 16.79 -2.30
CA ASP A 406 -22.01 17.28 -1.55
C ASP A 406 -22.95 16.12 -1.20
N GLU A 407 -23.09 15.15 -2.09
CA GLU A 407 -23.88 13.94 -1.88
C GLU A 407 -23.32 13.12 -0.69
N MET A 408 -22.02 12.87 -0.69
CA MET A 408 -21.36 12.17 0.43
C MET A 408 -21.55 12.91 1.76
N VAL A 409 -21.46 14.23 1.75
CA VAL A 409 -21.70 15.05 2.95
C VAL A 409 -23.10 14.81 3.52
N GLU A 410 -24.12 14.85 2.68
CA GLU A 410 -25.50 14.67 3.13
C GLU A 410 -25.77 13.22 3.61
N ILE A 411 -25.20 12.21 2.94
CA ILE A 411 -25.34 10.81 3.35
C ILE A 411 -24.68 10.55 4.71
N PHE A 412 -23.42 10.98 4.89
CA PHE A 412 -22.72 10.79 6.16
C PHE A 412 -23.40 11.54 7.30
N LYS A 413 -23.82 12.78 7.06
CA LYS A 413 -24.52 13.61 8.04
C LYS A 413 -25.84 12.97 8.53
N ALA A 414 -26.58 12.32 7.61
CA ALA A 414 -27.83 11.67 7.93
C ALA A 414 -27.65 10.37 8.74
N ASN A 415 -26.49 9.71 8.63
CA ASN A 415 -26.22 8.40 9.21
C ASN A 415 -25.24 8.40 10.38
N GLU A 416 -24.58 9.51 10.67
CA GLU A 416 -23.64 9.69 11.79
C GLU A 416 -22.56 8.59 11.87
N LEU A 417 -21.96 8.20 10.74
CA LEU A 417 -20.97 7.14 10.69
C LEU A 417 -19.64 7.57 11.34
N PRO A 418 -19.08 6.81 12.31
CA PRO A 418 -17.81 7.21 12.94
C PRO A 418 -16.61 7.06 12.02
N LEU A 419 -15.67 8.00 12.12
CA LEU A 419 -14.41 8.00 11.35
C LEU A 419 -13.22 8.29 12.24
N ILE A 420 -12.18 7.46 12.10
CA ILE A 420 -10.82 7.82 12.51
C ILE A 420 -9.93 8.01 11.27
N ASN A 421 -9.22 9.14 11.23
CA ASN A 421 -8.22 9.42 10.20
C ASN A 421 -6.83 9.43 10.84
N ILE A 422 -5.96 8.52 10.40
CA ILE A 422 -4.62 8.34 10.96
C ILE A 422 -3.57 8.61 9.88
N CYS A 423 -2.60 9.47 10.19
CA CYS A 423 -1.54 9.81 9.23
C CYS A 423 -0.16 9.81 9.88
N GLY A 424 0.85 9.52 9.08
CA GLY A 424 2.22 9.90 9.40
C GLY A 424 2.39 11.43 9.33
N GLN A 425 3.28 11.97 10.13
CA GLN A 425 3.52 13.42 10.21
C GLN A 425 3.92 14.02 8.85
N ILE A 426 4.66 13.26 8.03
CA ILE A 426 5.09 13.73 6.71
C ILE A 426 3.90 13.91 5.76
N GLU A 427 2.89 13.04 5.87
CA GLU A 427 1.68 13.12 5.05
C GLU A 427 0.77 14.28 5.49
N ASN A 428 0.83 14.64 6.75
CA ASN A 428 0.07 15.76 7.26
C ASN A 428 0.75 17.08 6.93
N VAL A 429 0.71 17.45 5.66
CA VAL A 429 1.31 18.71 5.19
C VAL A 429 0.50 19.94 5.54
N PHE A 430 -0.74 19.79 5.99
CA PHE A 430 -1.63 20.91 6.30
C PHE A 430 -1.00 21.89 7.32
N PRO A 431 -0.44 21.46 8.46
CA PRO A 431 0.21 22.36 9.40
C PRO A 431 1.40 23.15 8.81
N HIS A 432 1.98 22.64 7.73
CA HIS A 432 3.17 23.22 7.10
C HIS A 432 2.86 24.02 5.84
N THR A 433 1.58 24.19 5.48
CA THR A 433 1.20 25.04 4.35
C THR A 433 1.41 26.52 4.66
N GLU A 434 1.83 27.28 3.67
CA GLU A 434 2.06 28.72 3.82
C GLU A 434 0.76 29.47 4.14
N PRO A 435 0.76 30.35 5.17
CA PRO A 435 -0.39 31.19 5.47
C PRO A 435 -0.87 31.98 4.25
N GLY A 436 -2.18 31.97 4.00
CA GLY A 436 -2.79 32.65 2.86
C GLY A 436 -2.59 31.95 1.51
N SER A 437 -1.92 30.79 1.47
CA SER A 437 -1.79 30.01 0.23
C SER A 437 -3.11 29.36 -0.18
N LYS A 438 -3.24 29.07 -1.49
CA LYS A 438 -4.38 28.31 -2.02
C LYS A 438 -4.47 26.92 -1.37
N ALA A 439 -3.33 26.27 -1.11
CA ALA A 439 -3.27 24.96 -0.47
C ALA A 439 -3.85 25.02 0.97
N ARG A 440 -3.50 26.04 1.75
CA ARG A 440 -4.06 26.23 3.09
C ARG A 440 -5.58 26.46 3.04
N ALA A 441 -6.05 27.33 2.16
CA ALA A 441 -7.47 27.61 2.02
C ALA A 441 -8.27 26.35 1.63
N GLN A 442 -7.75 25.55 0.71
CA GLN A 442 -8.37 24.27 0.32
C GLN A 442 -8.40 23.27 1.48
N ALA A 443 -7.33 23.17 2.25
CA ALA A 443 -7.26 22.28 3.41
C ALA A 443 -8.27 22.67 4.50
N ILE A 444 -8.40 23.96 4.78
CA ILE A 444 -9.39 24.49 5.74
C ILE A 444 -10.80 24.17 5.26
N ASP A 445 -11.11 24.41 3.98
CA ASP A 445 -12.43 24.14 3.42
C ASP A 445 -12.76 22.63 3.49
N ALA A 446 -11.83 21.77 3.11
CA ALA A 446 -12.00 20.32 3.18
C ALA A 446 -12.22 19.83 4.62
N TYR A 447 -11.48 20.36 5.60
CA TYR A 447 -11.70 20.07 7.02
C TYR A 447 -13.11 20.50 7.47
N ARG A 448 -13.51 21.72 7.12
CA ARG A 448 -14.85 22.24 7.48
C ARG A 448 -15.97 21.42 6.85
N ARG A 449 -15.83 21.00 5.60
CA ARG A 449 -16.77 20.08 4.94
C ARG A 449 -16.86 18.74 5.66
N ARG A 450 -15.73 18.22 6.13
CA ARG A 450 -15.69 16.98 6.93
C ARG A 450 -16.43 17.14 8.25
N LEU A 451 -16.29 18.26 8.95
CA LEU A 451 -17.09 18.55 10.15
C LEU A 451 -18.60 18.49 9.87
N VAL A 452 -19.04 19.09 8.75
CA VAL A 452 -20.45 19.05 8.34
C VAL A 452 -20.90 17.61 8.05
N ALA A 453 -20.09 16.83 7.32
CA ALA A 453 -20.38 15.44 6.99
C ALA A 453 -20.54 14.56 8.24
N PHE A 454 -19.76 14.81 9.29
CA PHE A 454 -19.83 14.04 10.53
C PHE A 454 -20.71 14.69 11.61
N ASN A 455 -21.59 15.63 11.20
CA ASN A 455 -22.50 16.35 12.07
C ASN A 455 -21.81 17.01 13.27
N CYS A 456 -20.56 17.45 13.11
CA CYS A 456 -19.80 18.19 14.11
C CYS A 456 -20.18 19.68 14.11
N PRO A 457 -19.95 20.42 15.20
CA PRO A 457 -20.06 21.87 15.20
C PRO A 457 -19.16 22.50 14.13
N GLU A 458 -19.72 23.42 13.36
CA GLU A 458 -18.95 24.13 12.35
C GLU A 458 -17.88 25.00 13.01
N LYS A 459 -16.70 25.01 12.41
CA LYS A 459 -15.58 25.88 12.81
C LYS A 459 -15.36 26.98 11.76
N THR A 460 -14.97 28.15 12.22
CA THR A 460 -14.61 29.26 11.32
C THR A 460 -13.22 29.04 10.74
N VAL A 461 -12.87 29.81 9.71
CA VAL A 461 -11.51 29.78 9.14
C VAL A 461 -10.50 30.20 10.22
N GLU A 462 -10.83 31.20 11.01
CA GLU A 462 -9.99 31.74 12.09
C GLU A 462 -9.75 30.72 13.20
N GLU A 463 -10.75 29.93 13.57
CA GLU A 463 -10.59 28.83 14.55
C GLU A 463 -9.63 27.75 14.05
N VAL A 464 -9.74 27.37 12.77
CA VAL A 464 -8.84 26.38 12.16
C VAL A 464 -7.41 26.93 12.02
N GLU A 465 -7.27 28.20 11.60
CA GLU A 465 -5.95 28.87 11.58
C GLU A 465 -5.34 28.96 12.99
N ALA A 466 -6.14 29.25 14.01
CA ALA A 466 -5.67 29.29 15.38
C ALA A 466 -5.17 27.94 15.91
N ALA A 467 -5.77 26.82 15.46
CA ALA A 467 -5.33 25.49 15.85
C ALA A 467 -3.90 25.18 15.34
N LEU A 468 -3.51 25.71 14.18
CA LEU A 468 -2.17 25.55 13.63
C LEU A 468 -1.09 26.26 14.47
N GLU A 469 -1.47 27.27 15.24
CA GLU A 469 -0.61 28.03 16.16
C GLU A 469 -0.87 27.67 17.64
N SER A 470 -1.69 26.63 17.89
CA SER A 470 -2.05 26.20 19.23
C SER A 470 -0.83 25.78 20.05
N LYS A 471 -0.89 26.06 21.36
CA LYS A 471 0.08 25.50 22.32
C LYS A 471 -0.16 23.99 22.55
N ASP A 472 -1.36 23.53 22.29
CA ASP A 472 -1.67 22.11 22.32
C ASP A 472 -1.03 21.43 21.10
N LEU A 473 -0.16 20.45 21.36
CA LEU A 473 0.59 19.78 20.32
C LEU A 473 -0.31 18.93 19.42
N ALA A 474 -1.34 18.32 19.98
CA ALA A 474 -2.23 17.47 19.20
C ALA A 474 -3.08 18.31 18.23
N GLU A 475 -3.61 19.45 18.65
CA GLU A 475 -4.26 20.40 17.73
C GLU A 475 -3.30 20.86 16.64
N ARG A 476 -2.11 21.31 17.04
CA ARG A 476 -1.13 21.87 16.09
C ARG A 476 -0.63 20.85 15.08
N LYS A 477 -0.32 19.62 15.54
CA LYS A 477 0.21 18.56 14.66
C LYS A 477 -0.86 17.97 13.75
N ASN A 478 -2.11 17.94 14.17
CA ASN A 478 -3.23 17.56 13.30
C ASN A 478 -3.73 18.73 12.43
N GLY A 479 -3.50 19.97 12.86
CA GLY A 479 -4.00 21.18 12.20
C GLY A 479 -5.51 21.36 12.35
N VAL A 480 -6.08 20.88 13.45
CA VAL A 480 -7.52 20.89 13.66
C VAL A 480 -7.87 21.35 15.06
N PRO A 481 -8.86 22.25 15.23
CA PRO A 481 -9.40 22.57 16.54
C PRO A 481 -10.17 21.35 17.08
N ALA A 482 -9.85 20.94 18.30
CA ALA A 482 -10.39 19.72 18.90
C ALA A 482 -11.18 20.02 20.18
N ASP A 483 -12.12 19.14 20.52
CA ASP A 483 -12.85 19.19 21.78
C ASP A 483 -12.12 18.42 22.89
N HIS A 484 -11.28 17.45 22.49
CA HIS A 484 -10.41 16.71 23.38
C HIS A 484 -9.11 16.36 22.65
N THR A 485 -7.99 16.45 23.36
CA THR A 485 -6.66 16.13 22.83
C THR A 485 -5.93 15.17 23.75
N GLU A 486 -5.10 14.34 23.15
CA GLU A 486 -4.24 13.41 23.85
C GLU A 486 -2.90 13.28 23.13
N VAL A 487 -1.82 13.15 23.88
CA VAL A 487 -0.51 12.77 23.35
C VAL A 487 -0.11 11.46 24.00
N ARG A 488 0.07 10.43 23.19
CA ARG A 488 0.55 9.11 23.63
C ARG A 488 1.98 8.90 23.14
N TYR A 489 2.73 8.15 23.92
CA TYR A 489 4.05 7.70 23.50
C TYR A 489 4.01 6.19 23.27
N VAL A 490 4.12 5.78 22.02
CA VAL A 490 3.97 4.38 21.63
C VAL A 490 5.14 3.95 20.76
N MET A 491 5.82 2.87 21.15
CA MET A 491 6.92 2.25 20.40
C MET A 491 8.01 3.23 19.94
N GLY A 492 8.32 4.22 20.77
CA GLY A 492 9.36 5.21 20.51
C GLY A 492 8.93 6.45 19.75
N HIS A 493 7.62 6.58 19.47
CA HIS A 493 7.03 7.71 18.75
C HIS A 493 5.89 8.36 19.52
N GLU A 494 5.73 9.65 19.35
CA GLU A 494 4.55 10.37 19.85
C GLU A 494 3.40 10.19 18.87
N VAL A 495 2.21 10.02 19.41
CA VAL A 495 0.94 9.99 18.67
C VAL A 495 0.09 11.12 19.18
N TYR A 496 -0.20 12.06 18.32
CA TYR A 496 -1.02 13.23 18.60
C TYR A 496 -2.46 12.95 18.19
N ILE A 497 -3.38 12.88 19.16
CA ILE A 497 -4.78 12.56 18.95
C ILE A 497 -5.63 13.81 19.19
N ALA A 498 -6.53 14.09 18.26
CA ALA A 498 -7.48 15.20 18.33
C ALA A 498 -8.89 14.66 18.04
N ASP A 499 -9.77 14.76 19.01
CA ASP A 499 -11.15 14.31 18.93
C ASP A 499 -12.10 15.47 18.73
N VAL A 500 -13.03 15.31 17.80
CA VAL A 500 -14.11 16.27 17.55
C VAL A 500 -15.44 15.59 17.79
N TYR A 501 -16.21 16.11 18.74
CA TYR A 501 -17.52 15.57 19.06
C TYR A 501 -18.58 16.12 18.11
N ASN A 502 -19.53 15.30 17.75
CA ASN A 502 -20.68 15.76 16.98
C ASN A 502 -21.62 16.63 17.82
N LYS A 503 -22.62 17.27 17.18
CA LYS A 503 -23.60 18.15 17.85
C LYS A 503 -24.43 17.46 18.92
N THR A 504 -24.45 16.12 18.96
CA THR A 504 -25.12 15.33 20.02
C THR A 504 -24.21 14.99 21.19
N GLY A 505 -22.95 15.44 21.17
CA GLY A 505 -21.94 15.16 22.18
C GLY A 505 -21.32 13.76 22.09
N LYS A 506 -21.57 13.02 21.01
CA LYS A 506 -20.96 11.73 20.75
C LYS A 506 -19.63 11.92 20.03
N HIS A 507 -18.69 11.06 20.35
CA HIS A 507 -17.38 11.07 19.72
C HIS A 507 -17.41 10.26 18.42
N HIS A 508 -17.50 10.96 17.29
CA HIS A 508 -17.60 10.31 15.98
C HIS A 508 -16.44 10.64 15.02
N LEU A 509 -15.60 11.61 15.33
CA LEU A 509 -14.50 12.02 14.46
C LEU A 509 -13.20 12.14 15.27
N ARG A 510 -12.21 11.33 14.88
CA ARG A 510 -10.86 11.35 15.46
C ARG A 510 -9.82 11.59 14.37
N PHE A 511 -8.86 12.47 14.67
CA PHE A 511 -7.63 12.64 13.91
C PHE A 511 -6.47 12.15 14.75
N ALA A 512 -5.53 11.44 14.12
CA ALA A 512 -4.30 11.02 14.77
C ALA A 512 -3.11 11.23 13.83
N THR A 513 -2.07 11.87 14.33
CA THR A 513 -0.81 12.06 13.60
C THR A 513 0.32 11.37 14.36
N LEU A 514 1.06 10.50 13.68
CA LEU A 514 2.21 9.81 14.24
C LEU A 514 3.48 10.58 13.92
N ASP A 515 4.21 10.96 14.97
CA ASP A 515 5.48 11.69 14.85
C ASP A 515 6.52 10.90 14.09
N ASN A 516 7.31 11.60 13.29
CA ASN A 516 8.43 11.05 12.55
C ASN A 516 8.08 9.84 11.66
N LEU A 517 6.88 9.80 11.09
CA LEU A 517 6.43 8.69 10.26
C LEU A 517 6.16 9.15 8.82
N PRO A 518 6.69 8.42 7.81
CA PRO A 518 6.36 8.63 6.40
C PRO A 518 5.04 7.95 6.01
N HIS A 519 4.77 7.90 4.70
CA HIS A 519 3.58 7.28 4.11
C HIS A 519 3.60 5.75 4.21
N MET A 520 3.23 5.21 5.35
CA MET A 520 3.25 3.76 5.62
C MET A 520 2.27 3.36 6.71
N ILE A 521 1.82 2.11 6.70
CA ILE A 521 1.02 1.54 7.78
C ILE A 521 1.94 0.99 8.87
N THR A 522 1.56 1.19 10.11
CA THR A 522 2.33 0.77 11.27
C THR A 522 1.48 -0.01 12.27
N PRO A 523 2.09 -0.74 13.20
CA PRO A 523 1.35 -1.41 14.27
C PRO A 523 0.41 -0.49 15.03
N GLN A 524 0.85 0.75 15.32
CA GLN A 524 0.03 1.73 16.04
C GLN A 524 -1.22 2.10 15.27
N MET A 525 -1.15 2.15 13.93
CA MET A 525 -2.34 2.45 13.12
C MET A 525 -3.37 1.35 13.24
N ALA A 526 -2.95 0.08 13.29
CA ALA A 526 -3.85 -1.04 13.55
C ALA A 526 -4.50 -0.94 14.94
N GLU A 527 -3.68 -0.69 15.97
CA GLU A 527 -4.13 -0.54 17.36
C GLU A 527 -5.09 0.63 17.52
N LEU A 528 -4.71 1.83 17.03
CA LEU A 528 -5.55 3.03 17.11
C LEU A 528 -6.86 2.88 16.33
N SER A 529 -6.79 2.25 15.15
CA SER A 529 -8.00 1.96 14.37
C SER A 529 -8.93 1.05 15.16
N TRP A 530 -8.41 -0.05 15.70
CA TRP A 530 -9.21 -1.02 16.44
C TRP A 530 -9.79 -0.42 17.72
N GLU A 531 -8.98 0.28 18.51
CA GLU A 531 -9.43 0.98 19.72
C GLU A 531 -10.61 1.92 19.44
N PHE A 532 -10.57 2.62 18.33
CA PHE A 532 -11.65 3.54 17.95
C PHE A 532 -12.87 2.78 17.42
N LEU A 533 -12.68 1.88 16.43
CA LEU A 533 -13.76 1.23 15.69
C LEU A 533 -14.61 0.31 16.58
N ARG A 534 -13.97 -0.48 17.45
CA ARG A 534 -14.65 -1.46 18.29
C ARG A 534 -15.66 -0.86 19.28
N ARG A 535 -15.61 0.44 19.48
CA ARG A 535 -16.58 1.19 20.31
C ARG A 535 -17.96 1.28 19.68
N PHE A 536 -18.11 0.98 18.40
CA PHE A 536 -19.34 1.22 17.67
C PHE A 536 -19.97 -0.08 17.18
N ALA A 537 -21.30 -0.09 17.22
CA ALA A 537 -22.12 -1.16 16.67
C ALA A 537 -23.40 -0.59 16.06
N ARG A 538 -24.09 -1.37 15.22
CA ARG A 538 -25.46 -1.08 14.81
C ARG A 538 -26.44 -1.76 15.74
N ASN A 539 -27.47 -1.03 16.19
CA ASN A 539 -28.58 -1.61 16.93
C ASN A 539 -29.58 -2.31 15.97
N GLU A 540 -30.64 -2.88 16.53
CA GLU A 540 -31.69 -3.55 15.75
C GLU A 540 -32.39 -2.63 14.73
N ASP A 541 -32.42 -1.34 14.98
CA ASP A 541 -32.98 -0.34 14.06
C ASP A 541 -31.97 0.10 12.98
N GLY A 542 -30.75 -0.48 12.94
CA GLY A 542 -29.66 -0.13 12.02
C GLY A 542 -28.92 1.15 12.39
N LYS A 543 -29.21 1.78 13.53
CA LYS A 543 -28.54 3.03 13.95
C LYS A 543 -27.22 2.74 14.64
N ILE A 544 -26.24 3.60 14.41
CA ILE A 544 -24.95 3.54 15.09
C ILE A 544 -25.13 3.89 16.57
N ILE A 545 -24.61 3.03 17.41
CA ILE A 545 -24.54 3.20 18.86
C ILE A 545 -23.10 3.02 19.33
N GLU A 546 -22.74 3.72 20.40
CA GLU A 546 -21.50 3.46 21.10
C GLU A 546 -21.74 2.37 22.15
N ILE A 547 -21.00 1.28 22.05
CA ILE A 547 -21.07 0.17 23.00
C ILE A 547 -20.02 0.36 24.10
N GLN A 548 -20.38 0.11 25.34
CA GLN A 548 -19.40 0.10 26.43
C GLN A 548 -18.48 -1.11 26.25
N ASP A 549 -17.17 -0.88 26.34
CA ASP A 549 -16.18 -1.95 26.39
C ASP A 549 -16.51 -2.88 27.56
N THR A 550 -17.09 -4.02 27.28
CA THR A 550 -17.08 -5.13 28.22
C THR A 550 -15.70 -5.76 28.16
N LYS A 551 -14.78 -5.26 29.01
CA LYS A 551 -13.49 -5.91 29.25
C LYS A 551 -13.67 -7.35 29.69
#